data_d7c6c3c2d6cff52ed64e87f065f7856d
#
_entry.id   d7c6c3c2d6cff52ed64e87f065f7856d
#
_cell.length_a   1.000
_cell.length_b   1.000
_cell.length_c   1.000
_cell.angle_alpha   90.00
_cell.angle_beta   90.00
_cell.angle_gamma   90.00
#
_symmetry.space_group_name_H-M   'P 1'
#
loop_
_entity.id
_entity.type
_entity.pdbx_description
1 polymer ?
#
loop_
_entity_poly.entity_id
_entity_poly.type
_entity_poly.pdbx_seq_one_letter_code
_entity_poly.pdbx_strand_id
1 'polypeptide(L)'
;MTEEIRESREEELERIRQLEASPEYQEKLRILREKMKINIRWKMYKIALVLGTVMLFAMFKFVGFVIAAVLGFIYVYPVYKRKQELFREKKENNEVLYVERFLSPIVKEIFPTGEMKVTPDFLLDPVKKVCPSSTNYRGNTELSLHDSSELSVMNLYAYHVVESTDSKGRTSRKEVTDFYGQVFRMQFPKSFAGHIRVIPTERTAILKREVQDYPGKQKNELKIDTEDIRHNEHYNIFCTDEFMARRFLNPTVLDWFDKNISESQTAIYIEDSTMYISRYTGYQLFPVPGTVEAIDQLSLVEEYKKLRAEIDLIESFTEIFKA
;
A
#
# COMPACT_ATOMS: atom_id res chain seq x y z
N MET A 1 -14.78 22.65 2.64
CA MET A 1 -13.95 22.54 3.85
C MET A 1 -14.35 23.69 4.76
N THR A 2 -14.94 23.41 5.90
CA THR A 2 -15.39 24.42 6.86
C THR A 2 -14.19 25.11 7.51
N GLU A 3 -14.36 26.35 7.97
CA GLU A 3 -13.31 27.15 8.61
C GLU A 3 -12.73 26.44 9.84
N GLU A 4 -13.57 25.80 10.62
CA GLU A 4 -13.21 24.97 11.77
C GLU A 4 -12.27 23.80 11.46
N ILE A 5 -12.50 23.09 10.33
CA ILE A 5 -11.59 22.02 9.86
C ILE A 5 -10.25 22.58 9.44
N ARG A 6 -10.24 23.77 8.87
CA ARG A 6 -9.01 24.44 8.44
C ARG A 6 -8.16 24.88 9.63
N GLU A 7 -8.76 25.46 10.66
CA GLU A 7 -8.09 25.84 11.90
C GLU A 7 -7.48 24.61 12.61
N SER A 8 -8.25 23.54 12.74
CA SER A 8 -7.76 22.27 13.31
C SER A 8 -6.55 21.71 12.57
N ARG A 9 -6.51 21.81 11.25
CA ARG A 9 -5.36 21.33 10.43
C ARG A 9 -4.13 22.22 10.54
N GLU A 10 -4.32 23.52 10.68
CA GLU A 10 -3.20 24.44 10.90
C GLU A 10 -2.55 24.19 12.28
N GLU A 11 -3.36 23.88 13.30
CA GLU A 11 -2.88 23.48 14.62
C GLU A 11 -2.13 22.14 14.58
N GLU A 12 -2.68 21.12 13.88
CA GLU A 12 -1.99 19.84 13.68
C GLU A 12 -0.64 20.03 13.01
N LEU A 13 -0.60 20.81 11.93
CA LEU A 13 0.63 21.10 11.19
C LEU A 13 1.67 21.81 12.07
N GLU A 14 1.21 22.74 12.92
CA GLU A 14 2.13 23.45 13.83
C GLU A 14 2.70 22.51 14.90
N ARG A 15 1.89 21.60 15.46
CA ARG A 15 2.40 20.57 16.40
C ARG A 15 3.43 19.67 15.73
N ILE A 16 3.20 19.25 14.48
CA ILE A 16 4.17 18.45 13.71
C ILE A 16 5.47 19.24 13.46
N ARG A 17 5.40 20.54 13.16
CA ARG A 17 6.59 21.40 13.01
C ARG A 17 7.38 21.50 14.32
N GLN A 18 6.69 21.69 15.44
CA GLN A 18 7.33 21.74 16.76
C GLN A 18 7.97 20.40 17.13
N LEU A 19 7.30 19.28 16.82
CA LEU A 19 7.85 17.95 17.01
C LEU A 19 9.13 17.76 16.16
N GLU A 20 9.07 18.12 14.87
CA GLU A 20 10.22 18.01 13.97
C GLU A 20 11.39 18.91 14.42
N ALA A 21 11.10 20.12 14.91
CA ALA A 21 12.12 21.07 15.38
C ALA A 21 12.74 20.69 16.72
N SER A 22 12.14 19.76 17.47
CA SER A 22 12.65 19.38 18.79
C SER A 22 14.02 18.71 18.70
N PRO A 23 15.00 19.06 19.56
CA PRO A 23 16.35 18.49 19.53
C PRO A 23 16.35 16.97 19.73
N GLU A 24 15.44 16.46 20.56
CA GLU A 24 15.28 15.02 20.80
C GLU A 24 14.86 14.28 19.53
N TYR A 25 13.88 14.82 18.80
CA TYR A 25 13.39 14.20 17.57
C TYR A 25 14.43 14.29 16.44
N GLN A 26 15.13 15.42 16.33
CA GLN A 26 16.21 15.58 15.34
C GLN A 26 17.32 14.54 15.51
N GLU A 27 17.69 14.23 16.75
CA GLU A 27 18.68 13.18 17.01
C GLU A 27 18.13 11.78 16.67
N LYS A 28 16.85 11.50 17.01
CA LYS A 28 16.18 10.25 16.60
C LYS A 28 16.13 10.12 15.08
N LEU A 29 15.79 11.19 14.38
CA LEU A 29 15.73 11.23 12.92
C LEU A 29 17.11 11.05 12.28
N ARG A 30 18.15 11.63 12.85
CA ARG A 30 19.53 11.44 12.41
C ARG A 30 19.96 9.96 12.49
N ILE A 31 19.69 9.32 13.63
CA ILE A 31 19.99 7.89 13.83
C ILE A 31 19.18 7.02 12.86
N LEU A 32 17.91 7.33 12.68
CA LEU A 32 17.02 6.60 11.76
C LEU A 32 17.51 6.70 10.32
N ARG A 33 17.84 7.91 9.85
CA ARG A 33 18.42 8.12 8.51
C ARG A 33 19.72 7.33 8.34
N GLU A 34 20.61 7.32 9.32
CA GLU A 34 21.84 6.51 9.28
C GLU A 34 21.54 5.02 9.17
N LYS A 35 20.60 4.49 9.96
CA LYS A 35 20.17 3.09 9.89
C LYS A 35 19.63 2.73 8.51
N MET A 36 18.77 3.57 7.94
CA MET A 36 18.21 3.34 6.60
C MET A 36 19.29 3.37 5.51
N LYS A 37 20.18 4.36 5.54
CA LYS A 37 21.30 4.48 4.58
C LYS A 37 22.25 3.29 4.66
N ILE A 38 22.60 2.83 5.86
CA ILE A 38 23.51 1.68 6.00
C ILE A 38 22.86 0.40 5.47
N ASN A 39 21.55 0.23 5.55
CA ASN A 39 20.86 -0.90 4.96
C ASN A 39 20.95 -0.88 3.43
N ILE A 40 20.74 0.29 2.79
CA ILE A 40 20.91 0.46 1.33
C ILE A 40 22.36 0.17 0.92
N ARG A 41 23.32 0.84 1.57
CA ARG A 41 24.77 0.66 1.29
C ARG A 41 25.17 -0.80 1.45
N TRP A 42 24.74 -1.45 2.52
CA TRP A 42 25.03 -2.86 2.76
C TRP A 42 24.51 -3.78 1.63
N LYS A 43 23.29 -3.54 1.14
CA LYS A 43 22.72 -4.26 0.00
C LYS A 43 23.57 -4.05 -1.25
N MET A 44 23.93 -2.81 -1.55
CA MET A 44 24.77 -2.48 -2.72
C MET A 44 26.18 -3.09 -2.62
N TYR A 45 26.83 -3.00 -1.46
CA TYR A 45 28.16 -3.59 -1.26
C TYR A 45 28.17 -5.11 -1.40
N LYS A 46 27.12 -5.79 -0.92
CA LYS A 46 26.99 -7.25 -1.14
C LYS A 46 26.92 -7.59 -2.62
N ILE A 47 26.09 -6.88 -3.38
CA ILE A 47 25.93 -7.10 -4.83
C ILE A 47 27.26 -6.82 -5.53
N ALA A 48 27.91 -5.69 -5.24
CA ALA A 48 29.19 -5.31 -5.84
C ALA A 48 30.29 -6.32 -5.52
N LEU A 49 30.34 -6.83 -4.26
CA LEU A 49 31.31 -7.85 -3.86
C LEU A 49 31.14 -9.15 -4.64
N VAL A 50 29.89 -9.63 -4.78
CA VAL A 50 29.60 -10.86 -5.53
C VAL A 50 29.97 -10.71 -6.99
N LEU A 51 29.50 -9.65 -7.65
CA LEU A 51 29.79 -9.39 -9.07
C LEU A 51 31.27 -9.17 -9.29
N GLY A 52 31.93 -8.38 -8.44
CA GLY A 52 33.39 -8.13 -8.51
C GLY A 52 34.20 -9.40 -8.31
N THR A 53 33.81 -10.26 -7.37
CA THR A 53 34.46 -11.55 -7.14
C THR A 53 34.38 -12.46 -8.38
N VAL A 54 33.18 -12.57 -8.98
CA VAL A 54 32.98 -13.36 -10.20
C VAL A 54 33.81 -12.82 -11.35
N MET A 55 33.84 -11.51 -11.55
CA MET A 55 34.62 -10.86 -12.62
C MET A 55 36.13 -11.06 -12.42
N LEU A 56 36.65 -10.83 -11.22
CA LEU A 56 38.07 -11.00 -10.90
C LEU A 56 38.48 -12.46 -10.99
N PHE A 57 37.65 -13.41 -10.58
CA PHE A 57 37.91 -14.82 -10.73
C PHE A 57 37.96 -15.24 -12.21
N ALA A 58 37.04 -14.72 -13.04
CA ALA A 58 37.07 -14.98 -14.49
C ALA A 58 38.34 -14.48 -15.17
N MET A 59 38.86 -13.31 -14.73
CA MET A 59 40.06 -12.69 -15.32
C MET A 59 41.36 -13.28 -14.77
N PHE A 60 41.48 -13.51 -13.47
CA PHE A 60 42.72 -13.81 -12.77
C PHE A 60 42.70 -15.14 -12.02
N LYS A 61 41.65 -15.96 -12.18
CA LYS A 61 41.45 -17.25 -11.50
C LYS A 61 41.65 -17.12 -9.98
N PHE A 62 42.50 -17.92 -9.38
CA PHE A 62 42.73 -17.92 -7.94
C PHE A 62 43.30 -16.59 -7.40
N VAL A 63 44.16 -15.92 -8.15
CA VAL A 63 44.71 -14.60 -7.78
C VAL A 63 43.59 -13.55 -7.68
N GLY A 64 42.59 -13.60 -8.58
CA GLY A 64 41.42 -12.74 -8.55
C GLY A 64 40.59 -12.91 -7.28
N PHE A 65 40.49 -14.13 -6.77
CA PHE A 65 39.81 -14.39 -5.50
C PHE A 65 40.52 -13.74 -4.31
N VAL A 66 41.86 -13.81 -4.26
CA VAL A 66 42.64 -13.15 -3.20
C VAL A 66 42.50 -11.63 -3.26
N ILE A 67 42.51 -11.03 -4.46
CA ILE A 67 42.29 -9.60 -4.63
C ILE A 67 40.88 -9.21 -4.16
N ALA A 68 39.85 -9.97 -4.54
CA ALA A 68 38.46 -9.72 -4.08
C ALA A 68 38.33 -9.78 -2.55
N ALA A 69 39.00 -10.73 -1.90
CA ALA A 69 39.00 -10.85 -0.44
C ALA A 69 39.67 -9.64 0.23
N VAL A 70 40.78 -9.15 -0.28
CA VAL A 70 41.46 -7.94 0.21
C VAL A 70 40.58 -6.70 0.03
N LEU A 71 39.98 -6.51 -1.15
CA LEU A 71 39.10 -5.40 -1.43
C LEU A 71 37.80 -5.47 -0.55
N GLY A 72 37.26 -6.67 -0.37
CA GLY A 72 36.14 -6.91 0.52
C GLY A 72 36.46 -6.53 1.98
N PHE A 73 37.64 -6.88 2.46
CA PHE A 73 38.11 -6.50 3.78
C PHE A 73 38.26 -4.98 3.92
N ILE A 74 38.84 -4.31 2.95
CA ILE A 74 39.04 -2.85 3.01
C ILE A 74 37.74 -2.07 2.90
N TYR A 75 36.83 -2.42 1.97
CA TYR A 75 35.66 -1.61 1.65
C TYR A 75 34.37 -2.13 2.27
N VAL A 76 34.19 -3.45 2.38
CA VAL A 76 32.93 -4.04 2.86
C VAL A 76 32.92 -4.22 4.38
N TYR A 77 34.06 -4.59 4.97
CA TYR A 77 34.15 -4.83 6.43
C TYR A 77 33.84 -3.59 7.29
N PRO A 78 34.31 -2.36 6.97
CA PRO A 78 33.92 -1.17 7.75
C PRO A 78 32.41 -0.91 7.71
N VAL A 79 31.76 -1.11 6.56
CA VAL A 79 30.31 -0.97 6.43
C VAL A 79 29.57 -2.03 7.26
N TYR A 80 30.08 -3.26 7.25
CA TYR A 80 29.55 -4.35 8.07
C TYR A 80 29.67 -4.03 9.56
N LYS A 81 30.84 -3.58 10.02
CA LYS A 81 31.08 -3.18 11.41
C LYS A 81 30.15 -2.05 11.84
N ARG A 82 30.02 -0.99 11.02
CA ARG A 82 29.11 0.13 11.28
C ARG A 82 27.65 -0.34 11.36
N LYS A 83 27.25 -1.25 10.48
CA LYS A 83 25.92 -1.85 10.53
C LYS A 83 25.70 -2.63 11.83
N GLN A 84 26.66 -3.43 12.28
CA GLN A 84 26.55 -4.14 13.57
C GLN A 84 26.38 -3.17 14.74
N GLU A 85 27.12 -2.05 14.76
CA GLU A 85 27.00 -1.04 15.81
C GLU A 85 25.62 -0.42 15.84
N LEU A 86 25.08 0.01 14.68
CA LEU A 86 23.76 0.65 14.57
C LEU A 86 22.59 -0.31 14.89
N PHE A 87 22.74 -1.59 14.66
CA PHE A 87 21.70 -2.61 14.89
C PHE A 87 22.06 -3.59 16.01
N ARG A 88 22.78 -3.11 17.03
CA ARG A 88 23.24 -3.94 18.14
C ARG A 88 22.09 -4.63 18.88
N GLU A 89 20.98 -3.92 19.06
CA GLU A 89 19.82 -4.44 19.81
C GLU A 89 18.85 -5.21 18.90
N LYS A 90 18.46 -4.63 17.77
CA LYS A 90 17.46 -5.23 16.86
C LYS A 90 17.80 -4.90 15.40
N LYS A 91 17.79 -5.95 14.56
CA LYS A 91 17.93 -5.77 13.10
C LYS A 91 16.56 -5.39 12.53
N GLU A 92 16.45 -4.17 12.01
CA GLU A 92 15.27 -3.64 11.37
C GLU A 92 15.56 -3.36 9.89
N ASN A 93 14.61 -3.67 9.01
CA ASN A 93 14.71 -3.30 7.60
C ASN A 93 14.22 -1.85 7.39
N ASN A 94 14.40 -1.31 6.17
CA ASN A 94 14.00 0.07 5.91
C ASN A 94 12.49 0.28 5.95
N GLU A 95 11.70 -0.75 5.71
CA GLU A 95 10.24 -0.71 5.78
C GLU A 95 9.78 -0.50 7.23
N VAL A 96 10.27 -1.31 8.17
CA VAL A 96 10.01 -1.14 9.61
C VAL A 96 10.49 0.22 10.12
N LEU A 97 11.71 0.63 9.73
CA LEU A 97 12.24 1.93 10.14
C LEU A 97 11.38 3.10 9.64
N TYR A 98 10.91 3.03 8.39
CA TYR A 98 10.09 4.09 7.82
C TYR A 98 8.67 4.07 8.36
N VAL A 99 7.97 2.93 8.29
CA VAL A 99 6.55 2.82 8.66
C VAL A 99 6.37 2.93 10.18
N GLU A 100 7.07 2.10 10.96
CA GLU A 100 6.80 2.00 12.40
C GLU A 100 7.59 3.02 13.24
N ARG A 101 8.72 3.54 12.75
CA ARG A 101 9.56 4.48 13.52
C ARG A 101 9.45 5.91 13.06
N PHE A 102 9.29 6.14 11.74
CA PHE A 102 9.23 7.49 11.20
C PHE A 102 7.78 7.99 11.04
N LEU A 103 6.88 7.22 10.42
CA LEU A 103 5.50 7.65 10.19
C LEU A 103 4.60 7.54 11.43
N SER A 104 4.82 6.54 12.30
CA SER A 104 3.99 6.31 13.48
C SER A 104 3.86 7.54 14.40
N PRO A 105 4.89 8.35 14.68
CA PRO A 105 4.74 9.59 15.44
C PRO A 105 3.75 10.59 14.80
N ILE A 106 3.77 10.71 13.47
CA ILE A 106 2.83 11.59 12.74
C ILE A 106 1.39 11.09 12.92
N VAL A 107 1.19 9.78 12.73
CA VAL A 107 -0.13 9.17 12.89
C VAL A 107 -0.68 9.38 14.29
N LYS A 108 0.14 9.17 15.33
CA LYS A 108 -0.27 9.35 16.73
C LYS A 108 -0.56 10.80 17.11
N GLU A 109 0.09 11.76 16.45
CA GLU A 109 -0.20 13.18 16.65
C GLU A 109 -1.57 13.58 16.08
N ILE A 110 -1.97 12.99 14.96
CA ILE A 110 -3.27 13.23 14.33
C ILE A 110 -4.35 12.38 15.00
N PHE A 111 -4.07 11.09 15.20
CA PHE A 111 -4.96 10.09 15.76
C PHE A 111 -4.27 9.41 16.95
N PRO A 112 -4.58 9.80 18.18
CA PRO A 112 -3.92 9.23 19.37
C PRO A 112 -4.01 7.70 19.47
N THR A 113 -5.08 7.11 18.94
CA THR A 113 -5.30 5.66 18.87
C THR A 113 -4.81 5.03 17.56
N GLY A 114 -4.33 5.85 16.60
CA GLY A 114 -3.86 5.40 15.29
C GLY A 114 -2.60 4.54 15.38
N GLU A 115 -2.52 3.54 14.52
CA GLU A 115 -1.38 2.62 14.45
C GLU A 115 -0.93 2.39 13.01
N MET A 116 0.39 2.29 12.81
CA MET A 116 0.98 1.85 11.54
C MET A 116 1.78 0.57 11.74
N LYS A 117 1.55 -0.40 10.86
CA LYS A 117 2.23 -1.71 10.84
C LYS A 117 2.79 -2.01 9.46
N VAL A 118 3.92 -2.72 9.41
CA VAL A 118 4.47 -3.25 8.15
C VAL A 118 3.68 -4.46 7.69
N THR A 119 3.26 -5.32 8.62
CA THR A 119 2.49 -6.53 8.30
C THR A 119 1.01 -6.28 8.56
N PRO A 120 0.17 -6.20 7.51
CA PRO A 120 -1.25 -5.97 7.65
C PRO A 120 -1.99 -7.13 8.32
N ASP A 121 -3.05 -6.79 9.06
CA ASP A 121 -3.98 -7.73 9.69
C ASP A 121 -5.32 -7.75 8.94
N PHE A 122 -5.28 -8.00 7.63
CA PHE A 122 -6.44 -8.12 6.78
C PHE A 122 -6.78 -9.57 6.46
N LEU A 123 -8.07 -9.92 6.55
CA LEU A 123 -8.57 -11.20 6.08
C LEU A 123 -8.49 -11.26 4.55
N LEU A 124 -7.85 -12.31 4.02
CA LEU A 124 -7.62 -12.44 2.58
C LEU A 124 -8.91 -12.74 1.79
N ASP A 125 -9.85 -13.46 2.36
CA ASP A 125 -11.07 -13.86 1.65
C ASP A 125 -11.96 -12.67 1.26
N PRO A 126 -12.27 -11.69 2.15
CA PRO A 126 -12.96 -10.45 1.73
C PRO A 126 -12.15 -9.62 0.74
N VAL A 127 -10.83 -9.56 0.89
CA VAL A 127 -9.94 -8.83 -0.03
C VAL A 127 -10.05 -9.38 -1.46
N LYS A 128 -10.10 -10.71 -1.63
CA LYS A 128 -10.31 -11.36 -2.92
C LYS A 128 -11.65 -11.03 -3.57
N LYS A 129 -12.66 -10.61 -2.80
CA LYS A 129 -13.97 -10.22 -3.34
C LYS A 129 -13.94 -8.88 -4.06
N VAL A 130 -13.01 -8.01 -3.69
CA VAL A 130 -12.87 -6.65 -4.23
C VAL A 130 -11.64 -6.46 -5.12
N CYS A 131 -10.85 -7.50 -5.35
CA CYS A 131 -9.66 -7.43 -6.19
C CYS A 131 -9.79 -8.37 -7.39
N PRO A 132 -9.08 -8.09 -8.48
CA PRO A 132 -8.96 -9.03 -9.60
C PRO A 132 -8.46 -10.39 -9.14
N SER A 133 -8.91 -11.43 -9.84
CA SER A 133 -8.48 -12.81 -9.59
C SER A 133 -6.97 -12.93 -9.80
N SER A 134 -6.27 -13.44 -8.78
CA SER A 134 -4.83 -13.60 -8.82
C SER A 134 -4.39 -14.84 -8.06
N THR A 135 -3.18 -15.32 -8.34
CA THR A 135 -2.61 -16.46 -7.60
C THR A 135 -1.87 -16.04 -6.35
N ASN A 136 -1.36 -14.80 -6.33
CA ASN A 136 -0.56 -14.28 -5.23
C ASN A 136 -1.07 -12.92 -4.78
N TYR A 137 -1.20 -12.74 -3.46
CA TYR A 137 -1.60 -11.48 -2.83
C TYR A 137 -0.57 -11.14 -1.75
N ARG A 138 -0.01 -9.93 -1.82
CA ARG A 138 0.94 -9.40 -0.83
C ARG A 138 0.42 -8.07 -0.31
N GLY A 139 -0.07 -8.08 0.93
CA GLY A 139 -0.33 -6.85 1.68
C GLY A 139 0.95 -6.34 2.32
N ASN A 140 1.13 -5.02 2.34
CA ASN A 140 2.15 -4.35 3.12
C ASN A 140 1.62 -3.01 3.63
N THR A 141 2.23 -2.50 4.69
CA THR A 141 1.91 -1.21 5.32
C THR A 141 0.43 -1.03 5.58
N GLU A 142 0.00 -1.26 6.80
CA GLU A 142 -1.34 -0.97 7.28
C GLU A 142 -1.33 0.29 8.14
N LEU A 143 -2.24 1.22 7.86
CA LEU A 143 -2.66 2.29 8.73
C LEU A 143 -4.02 1.93 9.31
N SER A 144 -4.15 1.85 10.63
CA SER A 144 -5.41 1.63 11.34
C SER A 144 -5.75 2.85 12.19
N LEU A 145 -6.98 3.34 12.02
CA LEU A 145 -7.55 4.40 12.83
C LEU A 145 -8.60 3.74 13.75
N HIS A 146 -8.28 3.61 15.02
CA HIS A 146 -9.20 3.02 16.02
C HIS A 146 -10.17 4.09 16.54
N ASP A 147 -10.87 4.74 15.61
CA ASP A 147 -11.96 5.66 15.87
C ASP A 147 -13.32 4.95 15.74
N SER A 148 -14.40 5.72 15.73
CA SER A 148 -15.76 5.18 15.58
C SER A 148 -16.01 4.44 14.26
N SER A 149 -15.17 4.59 13.26
CA SER A 149 -15.28 3.93 11.96
C SER A 149 -14.44 2.65 11.86
N GLU A 150 -13.53 2.41 12.81
CA GLU A 150 -12.55 1.32 12.76
C GLU A 150 -11.86 1.20 11.39
N LEU A 151 -11.57 2.35 10.80
CA LEU A 151 -11.00 2.42 9.47
C LEU A 151 -9.57 1.89 9.46
N SER A 152 -9.30 0.98 8.55
CA SER A 152 -7.95 0.52 8.23
C SER A 152 -7.72 0.58 6.73
N VAL A 153 -6.50 0.87 6.32
CA VAL A 153 -6.06 0.82 4.94
C VAL A 153 -4.73 0.08 4.82
N MET A 154 -4.61 -0.80 3.82
CA MET A 154 -3.35 -1.45 3.49
C MET A 154 -3.00 -1.27 2.01
N ASN A 155 -1.72 -1.27 1.70
CA ASN A 155 -1.26 -1.46 0.33
C ASN A 155 -1.41 -2.94 -0.06
N LEU A 156 -1.88 -3.18 -1.28
CA LEU A 156 -2.00 -4.52 -1.83
C LEU A 156 -1.33 -4.61 -3.21
N TYR A 157 -0.54 -5.65 -3.39
CA TYR A 157 0.01 -6.10 -4.65
C TYR A 157 -0.48 -7.52 -4.94
N ALA A 158 -1.28 -7.70 -5.99
CA ALA A 158 -1.69 -9.01 -6.46
C ALA A 158 -1.09 -9.29 -7.84
N TYR A 159 -0.61 -10.51 -8.05
CA TYR A 159 0.08 -10.91 -9.28
C TYR A 159 -0.06 -12.41 -9.54
N HIS A 160 0.04 -12.78 -10.81
CA HIS A 160 0.25 -14.15 -11.21
C HIS A 160 1.60 -14.33 -11.93
N VAL A 161 2.07 -15.56 -12.00
CA VAL A 161 3.34 -15.89 -12.65
C VAL A 161 3.05 -16.59 -13.97
N VAL A 162 3.55 -15.99 -15.05
CA VAL A 162 3.51 -16.61 -16.38
C VAL A 162 4.87 -17.26 -16.65
N GLU A 163 4.82 -18.54 -17.00
CA GLU A 163 6.00 -19.29 -17.45
C GLU A 163 5.99 -19.37 -18.97
N SER A 164 7.08 -18.99 -19.60
CA SER A 164 7.28 -19.15 -21.03
C SER A 164 8.54 -19.95 -21.31
N THR A 165 8.45 -20.95 -22.19
CA THR A 165 9.60 -21.76 -22.63
C THR A 165 9.97 -21.37 -24.04
N ASP A 166 11.21 -20.94 -24.24
CA ASP A 166 11.73 -20.62 -25.58
C ASP A 166 11.97 -21.89 -26.42
N SER A 167 12.23 -21.70 -27.73
CA SER A 167 12.52 -22.79 -28.66
C SER A 167 13.78 -23.60 -28.33
N LYS A 168 14.60 -23.13 -27.36
CA LYS A 168 15.79 -23.82 -26.85
C LYS A 168 15.56 -24.51 -25.51
N GLY A 169 14.28 -24.63 -25.05
CA GLY A 169 13.91 -25.29 -23.81
C GLY A 169 14.23 -24.49 -22.54
N ARG A 170 14.53 -23.19 -22.63
CA ARG A 170 14.78 -22.33 -21.45
C ARG A 170 13.48 -21.77 -20.94
N THR A 171 13.13 -22.08 -19.70
CA THR A 171 11.95 -21.55 -19.04
C THR A 171 12.27 -20.20 -18.40
N SER A 172 11.50 -19.17 -18.74
CA SER A 172 11.51 -17.88 -18.07
C SER A 172 10.22 -17.69 -17.26
N ARG A 173 10.33 -17.07 -16.11
CA ARG A 173 9.20 -16.73 -15.22
C ARG A 173 9.06 -15.22 -15.16
N LYS A 174 7.85 -14.71 -15.43
CA LYS A 174 7.51 -13.29 -15.35
C LYS A 174 6.31 -13.10 -14.43
N GLU A 175 6.45 -12.20 -13.44
CA GLU A 175 5.30 -11.74 -12.66
C GLU A 175 4.49 -10.75 -13.51
N VAL A 176 3.19 -10.97 -13.59
CA VAL A 176 2.22 -10.07 -14.22
C VAL A 176 1.35 -9.49 -13.13
N THR A 177 1.28 -8.17 -13.07
CA THR A 177 0.51 -7.44 -12.06
C THR A 177 -0.97 -7.48 -12.39
N ASP A 178 -1.78 -8.02 -11.49
CA ASP A 178 -3.25 -8.03 -11.59
C ASP A 178 -3.85 -6.86 -10.82
N PHE A 179 -3.26 -6.50 -9.66
CA PHE A 179 -3.70 -5.38 -8.86
C PHE A 179 -2.51 -4.70 -8.16
N TYR A 180 -2.50 -3.38 -8.19
CA TYR A 180 -1.52 -2.56 -7.47
C TYR A 180 -2.18 -1.29 -6.95
N GLY A 181 -2.46 -1.27 -5.64
CA GLY A 181 -3.24 -0.19 -5.04
C GLY A 181 -3.51 -0.41 -3.56
N GLN A 182 -4.66 0.05 -3.10
CA GLN A 182 -5.05 0.04 -1.70
C GLN A 182 -6.34 -0.75 -1.47
N VAL A 183 -6.44 -1.36 -0.29
CA VAL A 183 -7.68 -1.94 0.23
C VAL A 183 -8.00 -1.29 1.57
N PHE A 184 -9.20 -0.76 1.67
CA PHE A 184 -9.76 -0.16 2.87
C PHE A 184 -10.69 -1.17 3.53
N ARG A 185 -10.70 -1.20 4.86
CA ARG A 185 -11.66 -1.92 5.68
C ARG A 185 -12.25 -0.92 6.67
N MET A 186 -13.56 -0.89 6.79
CA MET A 186 -14.23 -0.04 7.76
C MET A 186 -15.47 -0.69 8.32
N GLN A 187 -15.90 -0.24 9.50
CA GLN A 187 -17.18 -0.62 10.07
C GLN A 187 -18.30 0.07 9.31
N PHE A 188 -19.19 -0.71 8.72
CA PHE A 188 -20.39 -0.17 8.09
C PHE A 188 -21.45 0.13 9.16
N PRO A 189 -22.06 1.32 9.16
CA PRO A 189 -22.90 1.77 10.27
C PRO A 189 -24.22 1.01 10.41
N LYS A 190 -24.61 0.24 9.41
CA LYS A 190 -25.84 -0.56 9.40
C LYS A 190 -25.50 -2.03 9.17
N SER A 191 -26.12 -2.95 9.91
CA SER A 191 -25.99 -4.37 9.59
C SER A 191 -26.62 -4.65 8.24
N PHE A 192 -25.86 -5.29 7.36
CA PHE A 192 -26.28 -5.72 6.03
C PHE A 192 -26.59 -7.21 6.07
N ALA A 193 -27.88 -7.57 5.94
CA ALA A 193 -28.26 -8.99 5.89
C ALA A 193 -27.74 -9.62 4.58
N GLY A 194 -26.75 -10.52 4.68
CA GLY A 194 -26.05 -11.07 3.53
C GLY A 194 -24.93 -10.17 3.02
N HIS A 195 -24.73 -10.09 1.70
CA HIS A 195 -23.66 -9.26 1.13
C HIS A 195 -24.08 -8.54 -0.15
N ILE A 196 -23.37 -7.46 -0.43
CA ILE A 196 -23.36 -6.78 -1.72
C ILE A 196 -21.91 -6.64 -2.22
N ARG A 197 -21.72 -6.81 -3.51
CA ARG A 197 -20.45 -6.66 -4.19
C ARG A 197 -20.63 -5.85 -5.46
N VAL A 198 -19.95 -4.70 -5.55
CA VAL A 198 -19.91 -3.83 -6.72
C VAL A 198 -18.49 -3.88 -7.26
N ILE A 199 -18.34 -4.38 -8.48
CA ILE A 199 -17.03 -4.58 -9.11
C ILE A 199 -17.02 -3.95 -10.51
N PRO A 200 -15.87 -3.44 -10.99
CA PRO A 200 -15.73 -2.92 -12.34
C PRO A 200 -16.08 -3.99 -13.38
N THR A 201 -16.75 -3.58 -14.45
CA THR A 201 -16.96 -4.44 -15.61
C THR A 201 -15.77 -4.37 -16.55
N GLU A 202 -15.60 -5.45 -17.37
CA GLU A 202 -14.73 -5.40 -18.52
C GLU A 202 -15.25 -4.37 -19.53
N ARG A 203 -14.49 -3.32 -19.77
CA ARG A 203 -14.71 -2.50 -20.96
C ARG A 203 -14.01 -3.15 -22.14
N THR A 204 -14.81 -3.65 -23.09
CA THR A 204 -14.30 -4.14 -24.36
C THR A 204 -13.46 -3.09 -25.08
N ALA A 205 -12.31 -3.49 -25.50
CA ALA A 205 -11.39 -3.16 -26.62
C ALA A 205 -11.28 -1.73 -27.20
N ILE A 206 -12.22 -0.83 -27.05
CA ILE A 206 -12.17 0.50 -27.71
C ILE A 206 -11.19 1.45 -27.02
N LEU A 207 -10.85 1.25 -25.75
CA LEU A 207 -10.01 2.17 -24.97
C LEU A 207 -8.66 1.60 -24.52
N LYS A 208 -8.18 0.45 -25.00
CA LYS A 208 -6.85 -0.13 -24.67
C LYS A 208 -6.48 -0.13 -23.18
N ARG A 209 -7.44 -0.23 -22.27
CA ARG A 209 -7.17 -0.50 -20.85
C ARG A 209 -7.01 -2.00 -20.68
N GLU A 210 -5.96 -2.44 -20.01
CA GLU A 210 -5.82 -3.83 -19.58
C GLU A 210 -7.05 -4.17 -18.73
N VAL A 211 -7.79 -5.17 -19.20
CA VAL A 211 -8.99 -5.65 -18.55
C VAL A 211 -8.55 -6.44 -17.32
N GLN A 212 -9.04 -6.05 -16.16
CA GLN A 212 -8.76 -6.78 -14.92
C GLN A 212 -9.88 -7.80 -14.69
N ASP A 213 -9.50 -9.04 -14.44
CA ASP A 213 -10.41 -10.17 -14.26
C ASP A 213 -10.92 -10.22 -12.80
N TYR A 214 -11.98 -9.46 -12.50
CA TYR A 214 -12.66 -9.56 -11.21
C TYR A 214 -13.48 -10.84 -11.08
N PRO A 215 -13.63 -11.40 -9.85
CA PRO A 215 -14.41 -12.61 -9.64
C PRO A 215 -15.87 -12.46 -10.12
N GLY A 216 -16.29 -13.31 -11.04
CA GLY A 216 -17.65 -13.33 -11.59
C GLY A 216 -18.73 -13.63 -10.53
N LYS A 217 -19.99 -13.72 -10.99
CA LYS A 217 -21.15 -14.03 -10.16
C LYS A 217 -20.97 -15.36 -9.42
N GLN A 218 -21.16 -15.36 -8.10
CA GLN A 218 -21.14 -16.56 -7.27
C GLN A 218 -22.49 -17.28 -7.26
N LYS A 219 -22.52 -18.53 -6.82
CA LYS A 219 -23.71 -19.39 -6.88
C LYS A 219 -24.91 -18.84 -6.09
N ASN A 220 -24.67 -18.17 -4.98
CA ASN A 220 -25.69 -17.60 -4.09
C ASN A 220 -25.98 -16.11 -4.34
N GLU A 221 -25.39 -15.53 -5.38
CA GLU A 221 -25.58 -14.12 -5.72
C GLU A 221 -26.66 -13.94 -6.79
N LEU A 222 -27.39 -12.85 -6.71
CA LEU A 222 -28.19 -12.27 -7.77
C LEU A 222 -27.36 -11.17 -8.45
N LYS A 223 -27.47 -11.04 -9.76
CA LYS A 223 -26.99 -9.85 -10.46
C LYS A 223 -28.15 -8.87 -10.57
N ILE A 224 -27.91 -7.63 -10.18
CA ILE A 224 -28.90 -6.56 -10.30
C ILE A 224 -28.34 -5.44 -11.17
N ASP A 225 -29.24 -4.73 -11.84
CA ASP A 225 -28.94 -3.53 -12.61
C ASP A 225 -29.53 -2.31 -11.89
N THR A 226 -28.88 -1.17 -12.00
CA THR A 226 -29.39 0.12 -11.54
C THR A 226 -30.31 0.73 -12.58
N GLU A 227 -31.07 1.77 -12.21
CA GLU A 227 -31.92 2.50 -13.15
C GLU A 227 -31.11 3.29 -14.19
N ASP A 228 -29.87 3.67 -13.87
CA ASP A 228 -28.98 4.37 -14.80
C ASP A 228 -28.10 3.35 -15.57
N ILE A 229 -28.29 3.32 -16.88
CA ILE A 229 -27.56 2.45 -17.82
C ILE A 229 -26.05 2.70 -17.73
N ARG A 230 -25.61 3.93 -17.47
CA ARG A 230 -24.18 4.27 -17.37
C ARG A 230 -23.48 3.51 -16.25
N HIS A 231 -24.13 3.33 -15.10
CA HIS A 231 -23.57 2.54 -14.00
C HIS A 231 -23.45 1.08 -14.40
N ASN A 232 -24.45 0.53 -15.10
CA ASN A 232 -24.47 -0.86 -15.54
C ASN A 232 -23.41 -1.16 -16.62
N GLU A 233 -22.97 -0.14 -17.37
CA GLU A 233 -21.87 -0.24 -18.32
C GLU A 233 -20.50 -0.27 -17.66
N HIS A 234 -20.39 0.23 -16.42
CA HIS A 234 -19.14 0.37 -15.69
C HIS A 234 -18.97 -0.60 -14.54
N TYR A 235 -20.06 -1.10 -13.99
CA TYR A 235 -20.07 -1.98 -12.83
C TYR A 235 -20.98 -3.19 -12.99
N ASN A 236 -20.53 -4.32 -12.46
CA ASN A 236 -21.39 -5.44 -12.13
C ASN A 236 -21.75 -5.37 -10.64
N ILE A 237 -23.03 -5.53 -10.34
CA ILE A 237 -23.55 -5.52 -8.98
C ILE A 237 -24.09 -6.90 -8.66
N PHE A 238 -23.51 -7.54 -7.66
CA PHE A 238 -23.91 -8.84 -7.16
C PHE A 238 -24.36 -8.72 -5.71
N CYS A 239 -25.43 -9.38 -5.31
CA CYS A 239 -25.94 -9.35 -3.95
C CYS A 239 -26.66 -10.65 -3.58
N THR A 240 -26.81 -10.89 -2.29
CA THR A 240 -27.65 -11.98 -1.78
C THR A 240 -29.05 -11.50 -1.43
N ASP A 241 -29.24 -10.20 -1.18
CA ASP A 241 -30.53 -9.55 -0.90
C ASP A 241 -30.68 -8.30 -1.78
N GLU A 242 -31.61 -8.38 -2.75
CA GLU A 242 -31.84 -7.31 -3.72
C GLU A 242 -32.38 -6.03 -3.06
N PHE A 243 -33.27 -6.15 -2.07
CA PHE A 243 -33.87 -5.00 -1.41
C PHE A 243 -32.83 -4.18 -0.66
N MET A 244 -31.97 -4.86 0.10
CA MET A 244 -30.87 -4.21 0.83
C MET A 244 -29.84 -3.61 -0.13
N ALA A 245 -29.54 -4.28 -1.23
CA ALA A 245 -28.62 -3.77 -2.24
C ALA A 245 -29.15 -2.50 -2.91
N ARG A 246 -30.42 -2.45 -3.32
CA ARG A 246 -31.04 -1.24 -3.90
C ARG A 246 -31.09 -0.08 -2.90
N ARG A 247 -31.30 -0.36 -1.62
CA ARG A 247 -31.27 0.65 -0.57
C ARG A 247 -29.85 1.21 -0.36
N PHE A 248 -28.83 0.38 -0.47
CA PHE A 248 -27.43 0.82 -0.40
C PHE A 248 -27.06 1.68 -1.60
N LEU A 249 -27.45 1.26 -2.81
CA LEU A 249 -27.16 1.96 -4.08
C LEU A 249 -28.12 3.16 -4.28
N ASN A 250 -28.23 4.01 -3.27
CA ASN A 250 -28.97 5.26 -3.39
C ASN A 250 -28.25 6.26 -4.34
N PRO A 251 -28.92 7.33 -4.80
CA PRO A 251 -28.33 8.29 -5.73
C PRO A 251 -26.98 8.87 -5.27
N THR A 252 -26.80 9.12 -3.98
CA THR A 252 -25.56 9.68 -3.42
C THR A 252 -24.38 8.70 -3.60
N VAL A 253 -24.63 7.43 -3.35
CA VAL A 253 -23.61 6.37 -3.53
C VAL A 253 -23.29 6.20 -5.02
N LEU A 254 -24.29 6.22 -5.89
CA LEU A 254 -24.09 6.11 -7.34
C LEU A 254 -23.31 7.31 -7.90
N ASP A 255 -23.64 8.52 -7.49
CA ASP A 255 -22.90 9.75 -7.86
C ASP A 255 -21.43 9.68 -7.41
N TRP A 256 -21.20 9.08 -6.26
CA TRP A 256 -19.83 8.89 -5.80
C TRP A 256 -19.05 7.91 -6.70
N PHE A 257 -19.65 6.79 -7.10
CA PHE A 257 -19.03 5.89 -8.05
C PHE A 257 -18.69 6.60 -9.36
N ASP A 258 -19.62 7.39 -9.91
CA ASP A 258 -19.41 8.14 -11.15
C ASP A 258 -18.22 9.11 -11.06
N LYS A 259 -18.07 9.81 -9.96
CA LYS A 259 -16.96 10.74 -9.73
C LYS A 259 -15.61 10.05 -9.65
N ASN A 260 -15.57 8.82 -9.16
CA ASN A 260 -14.32 8.07 -8.91
C ASN A 260 -13.96 7.08 -10.02
N ILE A 261 -14.84 6.82 -10.98
CA ILE A 261 -14.60 5.92 -12.13
C ILE A 261 -13.38 6.31 -12.95
N SER A 262 -13.18 7.62 -13.15
CA SER A 262 -12.10 8.13 -14.02
C SER A 262 -10.72 8.08 -13.35
N GLU A 263 -10.66 8.08 -12.02
CA GLU A 263 -9.41 8.18 -11.27
C GLU A 263 -8.82 6.82 -10.91
N SER A 264 -9.67 5.87 -10.54
CA SER A 264 -9.21 4.52 -10.17
C SER A 264 -10.32 3.48 -10.36
N GLN A 265 -9.92 2.24 -10.69
CA GLN A 265 -10.87 1.13 -10.63
C GLN A 265 -11.17 0.84 -9.17
N THR A 266 -12.41 1.04 -8.77
CA THR A 266 -12.87 0.88 -7.40
C THR A 266 -13.87 -0.26 -7.32
N ALA A 267 -13.69 -1.16 -6.35
CA ALA A 267 -14.65 -2.21 -6.03
C ALA A 267 -15.05 -2.14 -4.56
N ILE A 268 -16.29 -2.54 -4.26
CA ILE A 268 -16.82 -2.57 -2.90
C ILE A 268 -17.39 -3.94 -2.59
N TYR A 269 -17.16 -4.41 -1.37
CA TYR A 269 -17.78 -5.57 -0.78
C TYR A 269 -18.25 -5.23 0.64
N ILE A 270 -19.54 -5.48 0.91
CA ILE A 270 -20.13 -5.33 2.24
C ILE A 270 -20.70 -6.67 2.65
N GLU A 271 -20.34 -7.11 3.85
CA GLU A 271 -20.89 -8.31 4.49
C GLU A 271 -21.13 -7.99 5.97
N ASP A 272 -22.30 -8.30 6.46
CA ASP A 272 -22.73 -7.96 7.83
C ASP A 272 -22.55 -6.47 8.13
N SER A 273 -21.61 -6.09 8.97
CA SER A 273 -21.28 -4.72 9.32
C SER A 273 -19.86 -4.31 8.91
N THR A 274 -19.25 -5.04 7.98
CA THR A 274 -17.89 -4.71 7.51
C THR A 274 -17.92 -4.39 6.03
N MET A 275 -17.29 -3.26 5.66
CA MET A 275 -17.13 -2.86 4.27
C MET A 275 -15.66 -2.92 3.87
N TYR A 276 -15.39 -3.49 2.72
CA TYR A 276 -14.10 -3.49 2.04
C TYR A 276 -14.20 -2.69 0.76
N ILE A 277 -13.24 -1.80 0.53
CA ILE A 277 -13.13 -1.01 -0.69
C ILE A 277 -11.73 -1.22 -1.26
N SER A 278 -11.61 -1.63 -2.51
CA SER A 278 -10.33 -1.61 -3.21
C SER A 278 -10.26 -0.45 -4.19
N ARG A 279 -9.06 0.11 -4.34
CA ARG A 279 -8.74 1.12 -5.35
C ARG A 279 -7.47 0.71 -6.09
N TYR A 280 -7.59 0.45 -7.38
CA TYR A 280 -6.41 0.25 -8.24
C TYR A 280 -5.87 1.61 -8.65
N THR A 281 -4.79 2.03 -8.03
CA THR A 281 -4.20 3.36 -8.23
C THR A 281 -2.89 3.31 -9.02
N GLY A 282 -2.26 2.14 -9.12
CA GLY A 282 -0.95 1.99 -9.72
C GLY A 282 0.21 2.47 -8.83
N TYR A 283 -0.08 2.83 -7.57
CA TYR A 283 0.94 3.23 -6.59
C TYR A 283 0.61 2.71 -5.19
N GLN A 284 1.59 2.71 -4.30
CA GLN A 284 1.44 2.39 -2.89
C GLN A 284 1.37 3.67 -2.07
N LEU A 285 0.56 3.68 -1.01
CA LEU A 285 0.64 4.69 0.04
C LEU A 285 1.96 4.50 0.81
N PHE A 286 2.58 5.61 1.18
CA PHE A 286 3.81 5.59 1.99
C PHE A 286 4.95 4.74 1.40
N PRO A 287 5.39 5.01 0.16
CA PRO A 287 6.47 4.24 -0.45
C PRO A 287 7.77 4.46 0.33
N VAL A 288 8.40 3.35 0.73
CA VAL A 288 9.67 3.40 1.48
C VAL A 288 10.75 4.06 0.63
N PRO A 289 11.48 5.07 1.13
CA PRO A 289 12.57 5.70 0.40
C PRO A 289 13.63 4.70 -0.05
N GLY A 290 13.84 4.62 -1.37
CA GLY A 290 14.75 3.66 -1.99
C GLY A 290 16.18 4.17 -2.21
N THR A 291 16.43 5.47 -2.09
CA THR A 291 17.72 6.10 -2.33
C THR A 291 18.24 6.84 -1.10
N VAL A 292 19.55 7.10 -1.08
CA VAL A 292 20.17 7.84 0.04
C VAL A 292 19.68 9.29 0.05
N GLU A 293 19.51 9.89 -1.12
CA GLU A 293 19.02 11.26 -1.30
C GLU A 293 17.59 11.41 -0.77
N ALA A 294 16.69 10.47 -1.09
CA ALA A 294 15.31 10.48 -0.59
C ALA A 294 15.27 10.31 0.95
N ILE A 295 16.17 9.51 1.54
CA ILE A 295 16.28 9.37 3.00
C ILE A 295 16.76 10.68 3.64
N ASP A 296 17.67 11.41 3.02
CA ASP A 296 18.15 12.70 3.52
C ASP A 296 17.08 13.79 3.51
N GLN A 297 16.12 13.69 2.59
CA GLN A 297 15.01 14.62 2.43
C GLN A 297 13.78 14.28 3.29
N LEU A 298 13.79 13.18 4.07
CA LEU A 298 12.68 12.84 4.95
C LEU A 298 12.37 14.01 5.90
N SER A 299 11.11 14.44 5.92
CA SER A 299 10.59 15.50 6.79
C SER A 299 9.24 15.06 7.32
N LEU A 300 8.98 15.24 8.62
CA LEU A 300 7.66 14.97 9.19
C LEU A 300 6.59 15.85 8.56
N VAL A 301 6.90 17.11 8.32
CA VAL A 301 5.97 18.08 7.73
C VAL A 301 5.54 17.65 6.34
N GLU A 302 6.47 17.21 5.50
CA GLU A 302 6.14 16.78 4.14
C GLU A 302 5.37 15.45 4.12
N GLU A 303 5.75 14.51 4.97
CA GLU A 303 5.02 13.23 5.08
C GLU A 303 3.65 13.42 5.74
N TYR A 304 3.50 14.36 6.69
CA TYR A 304 2.20 14.74 7.25
C TYR A 304 1.24 15.24 6.16
N LYS A 305 1.71 16.13 5.27
CA LYS A 305 0.86 16.65 4.18
C LYS A 305 0.35 15.53 3.26
N LYS A 306 1.23 14.56 2.92
CA LYS A 306 0.85 13.41 2.11
C LYS A 306 -0.15 12.52 2.85
N LEU A 307 0.16 12.18 4.10
CA LEU A 307 -0.69 11.35 4.95
C LEU A 307 -2.07 11.99 5.13
N ARG A 308 -2.13 13.29 5.40
CA ARG A 308 -3.40 14.01 5.61
C ARG A 308 -4.26 14.04 4.35
N ALA A 309 -3.67 14.23 3.18
CA ALA A 309 -4.39 14.18 1.91
C ALA A 309 -5.06 12.82 1.67
N GLU A 310 -4.37 11.72 2.01
CA GLU A 310 -4.92 10.37 1.91
C GLU A 310 -6.02 10.12 2.96
N ILE A 311 -5.84 10.61 4.17
CA ILE A 311 -6.85 10.51 5.24
C ILE A 311 -8.10 11.29 4.85
N ASP A 312 -7.97 12.51 4.33
CA ASP A 312 -9.11 13.33 3.90
C ASP A 312 -9.93 12.63 2.80
N LEU A 313 -9.23 11.97 1.88
CA LEU A 313 -9.88 11.16 0.87
C LEU A 313 -10.67 10.01 1.53
N ILE A 314 -10.07 9.32 2.49
CA ILE A 314 -10.69 8.21 3.21
C ILE A 314 -11.89 8.68 4.04
N GLU A 315 -11.77 9.78 4.76
CA GLU A 315 -12.87 10.38 5.54
C GLU A 315 -14.05 10.76 4.64
N SER A 316 -13.78 11.26 3.43
CA SER A 316 -14.84 11.56 2.45
C SER A 316 -15.65 10.35 2.03
N PHE A 317 -15.03 9.15 1.98
CA PHE A 317 -15.74 7.89 1.75
C PHE A 317 -16.67 7.53 2.91
N THR A 318 -16.17 7.64 4.15
CA THR A 318 -16.97 7.25 5.33
C THR A 318 -18.21 8.12 5.49
N GLU A 319 -18.14 9.41 5.18
CA GLU A 319 -19.29 10.32 5.28
C GLU A 319 -20.42 9.96 4.32
N ILE A 320 -20.09 9.56 3.09
CA ILE A 320 -21.11 9.16 2.10
C ILE A 320 -21.89 7.93 2.56
N PHE A 321 -21.26 7.00 3.26
CA PHE A 321 -21.90 5.79 3.73
C PHE A 321 -22.54 5.92 5.12
N LYS A 322 -22.30 7.02 5.85
CA LYS A 322 -22.97 7.33 7.12
C LYS A 322 -24.38 7.91 6.92
N ALA A 323 -24.67 8.52 5.79
CA ALA A 323 -25.97 9.08 5.44
C ALA A 323 -26.95 8.00 4.94
#